data_6e10aad8b925b82a99cd90109d84ac50
#
_entry.id   6e10aad8b925b82a99cd90109d84ac50
#
_cell.length_a   1.000
_cell.length_b   1.000
_cell.length_c   1.000
_cell.angle_alpha   90.00
_cell.angle_beta   90.00
_cell.angle_gamma   90.00
#
_symmetry.space_group_name_H-M   'P 1'
#
loop_
_entity.id
_entity.type
_entity.pdbx_description
1 polymer ?
#
loop_
_entity_poly.entity_id
_entity_poly.type
_entity_poly.pdbx_seq_one_letter_code
_entity_poly.pdbx_strand_id
1 'polypeptide(L)'
;HFLPDAKRAISLIIRDNNSYLESDFAFAHKAHVQTYMMQSGAYDIIRELERYGYDSITNCNWGNTPKEYHFPDAKIAEIIRPRDDSSKYIVHTVITNANLPITGLKLAKKIQTPSRKPEELLKIIKSRLLEFECNIIGVAPAKRLKDIADQIRNHYENETEFIVKDKAKRFYDFDPEITRKQRKIYSAEDHLPNARSVIVIGLKIPSETINITSKTPAEAIGPYAFVQYEIQVRLFILAWCVKQILEDHGFKSAISYDVNGVGSYVGNPRGEQPDIFSNAIAAVAAGLGRLGKCGFAINPIFKANLRFIAVITDSPLPTNKVLTSDDMHLLCEECSHDRVECPTNAFNDEINFSIDGVVSQFRKIEVNRCNWAKRYSLSAEEGNKYMGWELDLPVPENITENKLAEGVKKHPTISKYRPCNFERCFLKCPYSG
;
A
#
# COMPACT_ATOMS: atom_id res chain seq x y z
N HIS A 1 -0.51 -7.13 -37.99
CA HIS A 1 -1.28 -8.35 -37.69
C HIS A 1 -2.20 -8.16 -36.46
N PHE A 2 -1.93 -7.21 -35.55
CA PHE A 2 -2.76 -6.99 -34.39
C PHE A 2 -4.02 -6.18 -34.68
N LEU A 3 -3.91 -5.17 -35.53
CA LEU A 3 -5.01 -4.34 -36.00
C LEU A 3 -4.73 -4.03 -37.48
N PRO A 4 -5.38 -4.73 -38.44
CA PRO A 4 -5.05 -4.63 -39.87
C PRO A 4 -5.14 -3.21 -40.44
N ASP A 5 -6.10 -2.42 -39.93
CA ASP A 5 -6.37 -1.05 -40.38
C ASP A 5 -5.69 0.01 -39.53
N ALA A 6 -4.69 -0.36 -38.74
CA ALA A 6 -4.00 0.56 -37.86
C ALA A 6 -3.37 1.74 -38.62
N LYS A 7 -3.67 2.95 -38.17
CA LYS A 7 -3.15 4.19 -38.74
C LYS A 7 -2.20 4.90 -37.80
N ARG A 8 -2.34 4.69 -36.48
CA ARG A 8 -1.57 5.42 -35.45
C ARG A 8 -1.19 4.51 -34.31
N ALA A 9 -0.10 4.89 -33.66
CA ALA A 9 0.32 4.37 -32.36
C ALA A 9 0.40 5.51 -31.36
N ILE A 10 -0.20 5.33 -30.19
CA ILE A 10 -0.16 6.27 -29.07
C ILE A 10 0.75 5.65 -28.04
N SER A 11 1.85 6.32 -27.70
CA SER A 11 2.80 5.82 -26.72
C SER A 11 2.62 6.55 -25.40
N LEU A 12 2.33 5.78 -24.35
CA LEU A 12 2.36 6.20 -22.97
C LEU A 12 3.78 5.98 -22.43
N ILE A 13 4.33 6.95 -21.75
CA ILE A 13 5.71 6.91 -21.29
C ILE A 13 5.75 7.33 -19.83
N ILE A 14 6.32 6.47 -18.98
CA ILE A 14 6.65 6.80 -17.59
C ILE A 14 8.17 6.78 -17.43
N ARG A 15 8.70 7.83 -16.82
CA ARG A 15 10.09 7.88 -16.41
C ARG A 15 10.29 7.02 -15.18
N ASP A 16 11.20 6.04 -15.27
CA ASP A 16 11.60 5.23 -14.14
C ASP A 16 12.80 5.86 -13.43
N ASN A 17 12.53 6.64 -12.41
CA ASN A 17 13.60 7.18 -11.56
C ASN A 17 14.13 6.08 -10.65
N ASN A 18 15.33 5.58 -10.93
CA ASN A 18 15.96 4.46 -10.23
C ASN A 18 16.34 4.74 -8.75
N SER A 19 15.91 5.84 -8.16
CA SER A 19 16.22 6.26 -6.79
C SER A 19 15.38 5.53 -5.72
N TYR A 20 15.19 4.22 -5.88
CA TYR A 20 14.71 3.40 -4.77
C TYR A 20 15.89 3.05 -3.91
N LEU A 21 15.83 3.51 -2.68
CA LEU A 21 16.72 2.97 -1.65
C LEU A 21 16.35 1.52 -1.44
N GLU A 22 17.37 0.68 -1.40
CA GLU A 22 17.26 -0.69 -0.91
C GLU A 22 16.95 -0.63 0.59
N SER A 23 15.70 -0.35 0.94
CA SER A 23 15.23 -0.56 2.30
C SER A 23 14.68 -1.99 2.40
N ASP A 24 14.72 -2.57 3.60
CA ASP A 24 14.07 -3.87 3.88
C ASP A 24 12.57 -3.87 3.55
N PHE A 25 12.01 -2.70 3.26
CA PHE A 25 10.66 -2.43 2.81
C PHE A 25 10.60 -1.98 1.35
N ALA A 26 11.70 -2.12 0.60
CA ALA A 26 11.69 -1.81 -0.83
C ALA A 26 10.79 -2.82 -1.55
N PHE A 27 9.77 -2.30 -2.16
CA PHE A 27 8.75 -3.07 -2.83
C PHE A 27 9.30 -3.88 -4.00
N ALA A 28 9.18 -5.19 -3.89
CA ALA A 28 9.37 -6.11 -5.00
C ALA A 28 8.43 -5.83 -6.19
N HIS A 29 7.42 -4.97 -5.99
CA HIS A 29 6.30 -4.75 -6.91
C HIS A 29 6.32 -3.41 -7.66
N LYS A 30 7.43 -2.68 -7.64
CA LYS A 30 7.60 -1.44 -8.44
C LYS A 30 7.15 -1.63 -9.90
N ALA A 31 7.61 -2.70 -10.53
CA ALA A 31 7.27 -3.00 -11.92
C ALA A 31 5.76 -3.24 -12.11
N HIS A 32 5.07 -3.81 -11.12
CA HIS A 32 3.64 -4.07 -11.21
C HIS A 32 2.81 -2.79 -11.17
N VAL A 33 3.14 -1.84 -10.30
CA VAL A 33 2.36 -0.60 -10.19
C VAL A 33 2.54 0.27 -11.42
N GLN A 34 3.76 0.41 -11.91
CA GLN A 34 4.01 1.15 -13.15
C GLN A 34 3.31 0.50 -14.34
N THR A 35 3.37 -0.83 -14.43
CA THR A 35 2.66 -1.59 -15.44
C THR A 35 1.14 -1.39 -15.31
N TYR A 36 0.61 -1.45 -14.09
CA TYR A 36 -0.80 -1.20 -13.83
C TYR A 36 -1.25 0.20 -14.25
N MET A 37 -0.48 1.24 -13.90
CA MET A 37 -0.76 2.62 -14.32
C MET A 37 -0.79 2.75 -15.85
N MET A 38 0.17 2.14 -16.52
CA MET A 38 0.27 2.19 -17.97
C MET A 38 -0.88 1.44 -18.64
N GLN A 39 -1.24 0.27 -18.12
CA GLN A 39 -2.37 -0.53 -18.62
C GLN A 39 -3.70 0.17 -18.38
N SER A 40 -3.91 0.77 -17.20
CA SER A 40 -5.11 1.54 -16.89
C SER A 40 -5.24 2.75 -17.82
N GLY A 41 -4.17 3.52 -18.00
CA GLY A 41 -4.16 4.65 -18.91
C GLY A 41 -4.39 4.24 -20.38
N ALA A 42 -3.81 3.12 -20.81
CA ALA A 42 -4.06 2.56 -22.14
C ALA A 42 -5.52 2.13 -22.33
N TYR A 43 -6.10 1.51 -21.29
CA TYR A 43 -7.51 1.12 -21.31
C TYR A 43 -8.44 2.33 -21.41
N ASP A 44 -8.16 3.41 -20.70
CA ASP A 44 -8.95 4.64 -20.77
C ASP A 44 -8.88 5.27 -22.17
N ILE A 45 -7.70 5.27 -22.80
CA ILE A 45 -7.51 5.72 -24.18
C ILE A 45 -8.32 4.86 -25.15
N ILE A 46 -8.27 3.54 -25.01
CA ILE A 46 -9.02 2.60 -25.85
C ILE A 46 -10.52 2.88 -25.73
N ARG A 47 -11.03 2.96 -24.51
CA ARG A 47 -12.45 3.25 -24.28
C ARG A 47 -12.90 4.58 -24.91
N GLU A 48 -12.06 5.59 -24.81
CA GLU A 48 -12.39 6.88 -25.40
C GLU A 48 -12.39 6.80 -26.92
N LEU A 49 -11.43 6.13 -27.54
CA LEU A 49 -11.40 5.92 -28.99
C LEU A 49 -12.61 5.10 -29.48
N GLU A 50 -13.00 4.06 -28.75
CA GLU A 50 -14.19 3.27 -29.07
C GLU A 50 -15.49 4.07 -29.01
N ARG A 51 -15.61 5.03 -28.10
CA ARG A 51 -16.77 5.97 -28.06
C ARG A 51 -16.92 6.79 -29.32
N TYR A 52 -15.82 7.05 -30.02
CA TYR A 52 -15.81 7.74 -31.32
C TYR A 52 -15.84 6.77 -32.50
N GLY A 53 -16.06 5.49 -32.28
CA GLY A 53 -16.19 4.45 -33.32
C GLY A 53 -14.86 3.98 -33.91
N TYR A 54 -13.75 4.12 -33.18
CA TYR A 54 -12.44 3.66 -33.62
C TYR A 54 -12.06 2.35 -32.92
N ASP A 55 -11.50 1.43 -33.67
CA ASP A 55 -10.92 0.22 -33.10
C ASP A 55 -9.54 0.52 -32.53
N SER A 56 -9.26 -0.07 -31.39
CA SER A 56 -8.00 0.14 -30.69
C SER A 56 -7.57 -1.11 -29.92
N ILE A 57 -6.28 -1.32 -29.80
CA ILE A 57 -5.69 -2.46 -29.10
C ILE A 57 -4.43 -2.02 -28.37
N THR A 58 -4.20 -2.58 -27.20
CA THR A 58 -2.98 -2.33 -26.43
C THR A 58 -2.16 -3.60 -26.26
N ASN A 59 -0.91 -3.42 -25.92
CA ASN A 59 0.01 -4.51 -25.62
C ASN A 59 -0.36 -5.21 -24.30
N CYS A 60 -0.54 -6.52 -24.38
CA CYS A 60 -0.75 -7.41 -23.24
C CYS A 60 0.43 -8.37 -23.07
N ASN A 61 1.67 -7.87 -23.10
CA ASN A 61 2.86 -8.71 -22.93
C ASN A 61 2.93 -9.30 -21.52
N TRP A 62 2.38 -10.47 -21.34
CA TRP A 62 2.58 -11.31 -20.17
C TRP A 62 3.79 -12.22 -20.42
N GLY A 63 4.93 -11.83 -19.89
CA GLY A 63 6.15 -12.57 -19.62
C GLY A 63 6.75 -13.57 -20.62
N ASN A 64 5.98 -14.29 -21.41
CA ASN A 64 6.43 -15.39 -22.28
C ASN A 64 5.96 -15.29 -23.73
N THR A 65 5.53 -14.12 -24.16
CA THR A 65 5.13 -13.92 -25.57
C THR A 65 6.39 -13.93 -26.44
N PRO A 66 6.43 -14.70 -27.54
CA PRO A 66 7.56 -14.70 -28.48
C PRO A 66 7.88 -13.28 -28.95
N LYS A 67 9.17 -12.95 -29.10
CA LYS A 67 9.64 -11.59 -29.45
C LYS A 67 9.03 -11.02 -30.72
N GLU A 68 8.68 -11.87 -31.67
CA GLU A 68 8.02 -11.51 -32.92
C GLU A 68 6.61 -10.94 -32.76
N TYR A 69 5.97 -11.18 -31.62
CA TYR A 69 4.65 -10.66 -31.28
C TYR A 69 4.73 -9.45 -30.30
N HIS A 70 5.93 -8.95 -30.04
CA HIS A 70 6.07 -7.77 -29.20
C HIS A 70 5.68 -6.53 -29.97
N PHE A 71 4.92 -5.66 -29.31
CA PHE A 71 4.69 -4.30 -29.76
C PHE A 71 6.03 -3.53 -29.85
N PRO A 72 6.10 -2.46 -30.63
CA PRO A 72 7.32 -1.69 -30.85
C PRO A 72 7.83 -0.92 -29.62
N ASP A 73 7.34 -1.23 -28.42
CA ASP A 73 7.67 -0.52 -27.17
C ASP A 73 9.18 -0.44 -26.93
N ALA A 74 9.92 -1.53 -27.18
CA ALA A 74 11.35 -1.54 -27.03
C ALA A 74 12.07 -0.56 -27.97
N LYS A 75 11.62 -0.49 -29.24
CA LYS A 75 12.17 0.46 -30.23
C LYS A 75 11.82 1.90 -29.88
N ILE A 76 10.61 2.14 -29.40
CA ILE A 76 10.17 3.46 -28.95
C ILE A 76 10.99 3.88 -27.72
N ALA A 77 11.21 2.98 -26.78
CA ALA A 77 12.05 3.24 -25.62
C ALA A 77 13.50 3.60 -25.99
N GLU A 78 14.06 2.97 -27.05
CA GLU A 78 15.38 3.30 -27.57
C GLU A 78 15.46 4.70 -28.21
N ILE A 79 14.40 5.11 -28.91
CA ILE A 79 14.30 6.43 -29.54
C ILE A 79 14.18 7.54 -28.48
N ILE A 80 13.50 7.27 -27.38
CA ILE A 80 13.20 8.26 -26.33
C ILE A 80 14.38 8.46 -25.38
N ARG A 81 15.30 7.48 -25.26
CA ARG A 81 16.46 7.59 -24.37
C ARG A 81 17.35 8.76 -24.76
N PRO A 82 17.47 9.80 -23.92
CA PRO A 82 18.55 10.78 -24.09
C PRO A 82 19.88 10.03 -23.98
N ARG A 83 20.84 10.35 -24.83
CA ARG A 83 22.15 9.65 -24.89
C ARG A 83 22.93 9.65 -23.56
N ASP A 84 22.61 10.57 -22.64
CA ASP A 84 23.32 10.82 -21.38
C ASP A 84 22.46 10.62 -20.12
N ASP A 85 21.24 10.10 -20.21
CA ASP A 85 20.34 9.91 -19.05
C ASP A 85 20.29 8.43 -18.67
N SER A 86 20.81 8.11 -17.46
CA SER A 86 20.72 6.78 -16.86
C SER A 86 19.30 6.40 -16.43
N SER A 87 18.33 7.31 -16.56
CA SER A 87 16.92 7.03 -16.24
C SER A 87 16.32 6.04 -17.23
N LYS A 88 15.62 5.06 -16.71
CA LYS A 88 14.84 4.10 -17.51
C LYS A 88 13.47 4.69 -17.81
N TYR A 89 13.00 4.45 -19.02
CA TYR A 89 11.63 4.76 -19.41
C TYR A 89 10.87 3.46 -19.60
N ILE A 90 9.65 3.43 -19.06
CA ILE A 90 8.67 2.38 -19.34
C ILE A 90 7.72 2.92 -20.39
N VAL A 91 7.56 2.18 -21.48
CA VAL A 91 6.73 2.57 -22.61
C VAL A 91 5.61 1.55 -22.77
N HIS A 92 4.41 2.03 -23.03
CA HIS A 92 3.25 1.21 -23.35
C HIS A 92 2.53 1.81 -24.54
N THR A 93 2.12 0.99 -25.51
CA THR A 93 1.61 1.47 -26.79
C THR A 93 0.18 1.01 -27.01
N VAL A 94 -0.66 1.94 -27.44
CA VAL A 94 -1.99 1.70 -28.01
C VAL A 94 -1.92 1.89 -29.50
N ILE A 95 -2.39 0.92 -30.27
CA ILE A 95 -2.51 0.98 -31.74
C ILE A 95 -3.99 1.21 -32.09
N THR A 96 -4.26 2.14 -33.01
CA THR A 96 -5.63 2.47 -33.42
C THR A 96 -5.76 2.72 -34.90
N ASN A 97 -6.95 2.50 -35.46
CA ASN A 97 -7.33 2.90 -36.80
C ASN A 97 -7.78 4.36 -36.88
N ALA A 98 -7.87 5.08 -35.77
CA ALA A 98 -8.15 6.51 -35.75
C ALA A 98 -7.06 7.30 -36.48
N ASN A 99 -7.46 8.24 -37.34
CA ASN A 99 -6.52 9.12 -38.04
C ASN A 99 -6.16 10.35 -37.21
N LEU A 100 -5.51 10.13 -36.08
CA LEU A 100 -5.09 11.19 -35.17
C LEU A 100 -3.95 12.03 -35.76
N PRO A 101 -3.81 13.31 -35.37
CA PRO A 101 -2.65 14.12 -35.74
C PRO A 101 -1.35 13.47 -35.25
N ILE A 102 -0.31 13.50 -36.08
CA ILE A 102 1.02 13.08 -35.67
C ILE A 102 1.60 14.21 -34.82
N THR A 103 1.74 13.94 -33.53
CA THR A 103 2.47 14.83 -32.64
C THR A 103 3.91 14.34 -32.55
N GLY A 104 4.87 15.19 -32.93
CA GLY A 104 6.28 14.92 -32.64
C GLY A 104 6.46 14.70 -31.14
N LEU A 105 7.46 13.94 -30.73
CA LEU A 105 7.77 13.66 -29.33
C LEU A 105 7.99 14.99 -28.59
N LYS A 106 6.94 15.50 -27.95
CA LYS A 106 7.06 16.57 -26.98
C LYS A 106 7.30 15.91 -25.63
N LEU A 107 8.56 15.64 -25.33
CA LEU A 107 8.94 15.43 -23.93
C LEU A 107 8.40 16.63 -23.16
N ALA A 108 7.64 16.38 -22.10
CA ALA A 108 7.20 17.45 -21.23
C ALA A 108 8.40 18.32 -20.92
N LYS A 109 8.32 19.62 -21.26
CA LYS A 109 9.42 20.54 -20.97
C LYS A 109 9.79 20.34 -19.52
N LYS A 110 11.08 20.05 -19.25
CA LYS A 110 11.62 20.08 -17.91
C LYS A 110 11.10 21.35 -17.26
N ILE A 111 10.33 21.23 -16.19
CA ILE A 111 9.69 22.39 -15.54
C ILE A 111 10.79 23.43 -15.31
N GLN A 112 10.64 24.59 -15.90
CA GLN A 112 11.64 25.67 -15.79
C GLN A 112 11.79 26.02 -14.32
N THR A 113 12.96 25.77 -13.74
CA THR A 113 13.35 26.09 -12.39
C THR A 113 12.22 25.89 -11.37
N PRO A 114 12.05 24.66 -10.90
CA PRO A 114 10.94 24.36 -10.00
C PRO A 114 11.02 25.22 -8.76
N SER A 115 9.88 25.73 -8.31
CA SER A 115 9.81 26.45 -7.04
C SER A 115 10.36 25.55 -5.93
N ARG A 116 11.38 26.04 -5.22
CA ARG A 116 11.94 25.35 -4.04
C ARG A 116 11.33 25.87 -2.74
N LYS A 117 10.33 26.74 -2.79
CA LYS A 117 9.63 27.20 -1.60
C LYS A 117 8.74 26.08 -1.06
N PRO A 118 8.96 25.60 0.17
CA PRO A 118 8.25 24.45 0.72
C PRO A 118 6.73 24.60 0.72
N GLU A 119 6.24 25.83 0.96
CA GLU A 119 4.80 26.13 0.99
C GLU A 119 4.16 25.99 -0.40
N GLU A 120 4.84 26.45 -1.44
CA GLU A 120 4.38 26.35 -2.83
C GLU A 120 4.40 24.88 -3.27
N LEU A 121 5.47 24.16 -2.94
CA LEU A 121 5.60 22.75 -3.24
C LEU A 121 4.47 21.93 -2.57
N LEU A 122 4.17 22.21 -1.30
CA LEU A 122 3.06 21.53 -0.61
C LEU A 122 1.70 21.86 -1.27
N LYS A 123 1.50 23.08 -1.76
CA LYS A 123 0.28 23.45 -2.49
C LYS A 123 0.16 22.66 -3.81
N ILE A 124 1.25 22.52 -4.57
CA ILE A 124 1.28 21.73 -5.81
C ILE A 124 0.93 20.25 -5.50
N ILE A 125 1.57 19.68 -4.47
CA ILE A 125 1.30 18.30 -4.05
C ILE A 125 -0.18 18.12 -3.68
N LYS A 126 -0.72 19.00 -2.84
CA LYS A 126 -2.13 18.95 -2.41
C LYS A 126 -3.09 19.07 -3.59
N SER A 127 -2.87 20.03 -4.49
CA SER A 127 -3.70 20.22 -5.68
C SER A 127 -3.71 18.96 -6.54
N ARG A 128 -2.54 18.37 -6.77
CA ARG A 128 -2.42 17.16 -7.58
C ARG A 128 -3.13 15.96 -6.95
N LEU A 129 -2.99 15.78 -5.64
CA LEU A 129 -3.66 14.70 -4.93
C LEU A 129 -5.19 14.84 -4.92
N LEU A 130 -5.71 16.07 -4.87
CA LEU A 130 -7.15 16.33 -4.98
C LEU A 130 -7.70 15.96 -6.37
N GLU A 131 -6.94 16.19 -7.44
CA GLU A 131 -7.31 15.76 -8.79
C GLU A 131 -7.48 14.23 -8.90
N PHE A 132 -6.79 13.47 -8.06
CA PHE A 132 -6.87 12.01 -7.96
C PHE A 132 -7.76 11.52 -6.80
N GLU A 133 -8.69 12.35 -6.34
CA GLU A 133 -9.68 11.99 -5.31
C GLU A 133 -9.07 11.53 -3.97
N CYS A 134 -7.90 12.03 -3.60
CA CYS A 134 -7.33 11.78 -2.29
C CYS A 134 -8.26 12.32 -1.19
N ASN A 135 -8.57 11.48 -0.18
CA ASN A 135 -9.49 11.87 0.88
C ASN A 135 -8.82 12.76 1.94
N ILE A 136 -7.58 12.47 2.30
CA ILE A 136 -6.88 13.19 3.36
C ILE A 136 -5.36 13.16 3.16
N ILE A 137 -4.72 14.27 3.52
CA ILE A 137 -3.26 14.40 3.47
C ILE A 137 -2.76 15.19 4.70
N GLY A 138 -1.67 14.74 5.29
CA GLY A 138 -0.97 15.44 6.36
C GLY A 138 0.54 15.33 6.21
N VAL A 139 1.25 16.21 6.91
CA VAL A 139 2.72 16.23 6.92
C VAL A 139 3.24 16.25 8.34
N ALA A 140 4.08 15.29 8.67
CA ALA A 140 4.82 15.23 9.94
C ALA A 140 6.29 15.64 9.72
N PRO A 141 6.95 16.29 10.71
CA PRO A 141 8.41 16.39 10.69
C PRO A 141 9.02 14.99 10.88
N ALA A 142 10.07 14.64 10.14
CA ALA A 142 10.75 13.34 10.26
C ALA A 142 11.22 13.06 11.70
N LYS A 143 11.69 14.12 12.39
CA LYS A 143 12.10 14.04 13.80
C LYS A 143 10.99 13.48 14.72
N ARG A 144 9.73 13.86 14.49
CA ARG A 144 8.61 13.36 15.32
C ARG A 144 8.46 11.85 15.23
N LEU A 145 8.62 11.27 14.03
CA LEU A 145 8.58 9.81 13.84
C LEU A 145 9.81 9.11 14.43
N LYS A 146 10.96 9.78 14.44
CA LYS A 146 12.16 9.29 15.13
C LYS A 146 11.94 9.25 16.63
N ASP A 147 11.43 10.35 17.21
CA ASP A 147 11.17 10.45 18.65
C ASP A 147 10.15 9.38 19.12
N ILE A 148 9.16 9.03 18.28
CA ILE A 148 8.23 7.92 18.53
C ILE A 148 8.96 6.58 18.46
N ALA A 149 9.73 6.36 17.41
CA ALA A 149 10.48 5.11 17.20
C ALA A 149 11.39 4.81 18.40
N ASP A 150 12.08 5.82 18.91
CA ASP A 150 12.97 5.69 20.07
C ASP A 150 12.20 5.33 21.36
N GLN A 151 10.96 5.82 21.53
CA GLN A 151 10.11 5.50 22.68
C GLN A 151 9.54 4.09 22.65
N ILE A 152 9.20 3.57 21.46
CA ILE A 152 8.52 2.26 21.34
C ILE A 152 9.48 1.10 21.01
N ARG A 153 10.70 1.37 20.61
CA ARG A 153 11.68 0.38 20.11
C ARG A 153 11.86 -0.80 21.05
N ASN A 154 12.06 -0.54 22.34
CA ASN A 154 12.31 -1.57 23.33
C ASN A 154 11.18 -2.60 23.48
N HIS A 155 9.95 -2.21 23.12
CA HIS A 155 8.80 -3.12 23.16
C HIS A 155 8.80 -4.15 22.05
N TYR A 156 9.58 -3.93 20.98
CA TYR A 156 9.64 -4.79 19.79
C TYR A 156 11.00 -5.46 19.58
N GLU A 157 12.01 -5.09 20.38
CA GLU A 157 13.32 -5.73 20.33
C GLU A 157 13.21 -7.23 20.61
N ASN A 158 13.94 -8.03 19.82
CA ASN A 158 13.96 -9.49 19.90
C ASN A 158 12.66 -10.21 19.50
N GLU A 159 11.62 -9.50 19.08
CA GLU A 159 10.44 -10.14 18.53
C GLU A 159 10.74 -10.73 17.16
N THR A 160 10.41 -12.01 16.98
CA THR A 160 10.63 -12.73 15.73
C THR A 160 9.31 -12.95 15.02
N GLU A 161 9.19 -12.48 13.78
CA GLU A 161 8.07 -12.78 12.89
C GLU A 161 8.38 -14.00 12.04
N PHE A 162 7.44 -14.96 11.98
CA PHE A 162 7.52 -16.11 11.10
C PHE A 162 6.83 -15.79 9.76
N ILE A 163 7.55 -15.99 8.68
CA ILE A 163 7.08 -15.72 7.33
C ILE A 163 7.06 -17.00 6.53
N VAL A 164 5.89 -17.34 6.00
CA VAL A 164 5.72 -18.49 5.10
C VAL A 164 6.09 -18.06 3.68
N LYS A 165 7.04 -18.77 3.08
CA LYS A 165 7.36 -18.70 1.66
C LYS A 165 6.90 -19.98 0.99
N ASP A 166 6.35 -19.87 -0.20
CA ASP A 166 6.01 -21.02 -1.02
C ASP A 166 7.15 -21.31 -1.98
N LYS A 167 7.75 -22.48 -1.87
CA LYS A 167 8.81 -22.98 -2.77
C LYS A 167 8.28 -23.75 -3.97
N ALA A 168 6.97 -24.00 -4.01
CA ALA A 168 6.39 -24.78 -5.09
C ALA A 168 6.67 -24.13 -6.44
N LYS A 169 7.10 -24.96 -7.41
CA LYS A 169 7.36 -24.52 -8.80
C LYS A 169 6.08 -24.39 -9.59
N ARG A 170 5.01 -25.05 -9.18
CA ARG A 170 3.72 -25.07 -9.86
C ARG A 170 2.68 -24.33 -9.07
N PHE A 171 1.80 -23.65 -9.76
CA PHE A 171 0.75 -22.82 -9.15
C PHE A 171 -0.17 -23.59 -8.16
N TYR A 172 -0.48 -24.85 -8.49
CA TYR A 172 -1.37 -25.71 -7.71
C TYR A 172 -0.67 -26.53 -6.62
N ASP A 173 0.66 -26.49 -6.57
CA ASP A 173 1.42 -27.12 -5.47
C ASP A 173 1.62 -26.11 -4.34
N PHE A 174 1.84 -26.61 -3.13
CA PHE A 174 2.18 -25.80 -1.99
C PHE A 174 3.30 -26.48 -1.18
N ASP A 175 4.46 -25.84 -1.16
CA ASP A 175 5.64 -26.30 -0.41
C ASP A 175 6.11 -25.19 0.54
N PRO A 176 5.51 -25.11 1.76
CA PRO A 176 5.78 -24.01 2.68
C PRO A 176 7.17 -24.11 3.31
N GLU A 177 7.92 -23.04 3.20
CA GLU A 177 9.12 -22.79 3.99
C GLU A 177 8.86 -21.67 4.98
N ILE A 178 9.19 -21.89 6.24
CA ILE A 178 9.11 -20.86 7.28
C ILE A 178 10.46 -20.17 7.38
N THR A 179 10.46 -18.85 7.25
CA THR A 179 11.63 -18.01 7.48
C THR A 179 11.41 -17.12 8.70
N ARG A 180 12.49 -16.73 9.38
CA ARG A 180 12.48 -15.84 10.54
C ARG A 180 12.88 -14.44 10.11
N LYS A 181 12.12 -13.46 10.57
CA LYS A 181 12.48 -12.05 10.43
C LYS A 181 12.46 -11.41 11.82
N GLN A 182 13.57 -10.79 12.21
CA GLN A 182 13.59 -9.97 13.41
C GLN A 182 12.81 -8.69 13.16
N ARG A 183 11.89 -8.36 14.06
CA ARG A 183 11.19 -7.08 13.99
C ARG A 183 12.14 -5.94 14.34
N LYS A 184 12.01 -4.87 13.59
CA LYS A 184 12.74 -3.64 13.83
C LYS A 184 11.77 -2.48 13.82
N ILE A 185 11.99 -1.53 14.69
CA ILE A 185 11.31 -0.23 14.66
C ILE A 185 12.20 0.77 13.94
N TYR A 186 11.63 1.42 12.95
CA TYR A 186 12.32 2.32 12.03
C TYR A 186 11.96 3.77 12.31
N SER A 187 12.88 4.64 12.01
CA SER A 187 12.68 6.07 11.86
C SER A 187 12.50 6.46 10.40
N ALA A 188 12.12 7.68 10.12
CA ALA A 188 12.07 8.17 8.74
C ALA A 188 13.46 8.18 8.08
N GLU A 189 14.53 8.36 8.85
CA GLU A 189 15.91 8.39 8.36
C GLU A 189 16.43 7.01 7.95
N ASP A 190 15.86 5.92 8.48
CA ASP A 190 16.18 4.57 8.04
C ASP A 190 15.66 4.28 6.61
N HIS A 191 14.62 5.00 6.19
CA HIS A 191 14.08 4.92 4.81
C HIS A 191 14.76 5.90 3.86
N LEU A 192 15.11 7.09 4.33
CA LEU A 192 15.76 8.13 3.54
C LEU A 192 16.75 8.91 4.42
N PRO A 193 18.07 8.79 4.20
CA PRO A 193 19.05 9.60 4.89
C PRO A 193 18.75 11.10 4.75
N ASN A 194 18.88 11.86 5.84
CA ASN A 194 18.55 13.28 5.92
C ASN A 194 17.06 13.61 5.68
N ALA A 195 16.15 12.68 5.96
CA ALA A 195 14.73 12.92 5.92
C ALA A 195 14.34 14.13 6.80
N ARG A 196 13.49 15.02 6.29
CA ARG A 196 13.00 16.21 6.98
C ARG A 196 11.50 16.19 7.19
N SER A 197 10.76 15.66 6.24
CA SER A 197 9.30 15.58 6.29
C SER A 197 8.78 14.23 5.86
N VAL A 198 7.63 13.84 6.39
CA VAL A 198 6.88 12.65 6.00
C VAL A 198 5.47 13.07 5.62
N ILE A 199 5.13 12.88 4.36
CA ILE A 199 3.79 13.15 3.82
C ILE A 199 2.98 11.87 3.98
N VAL A 200 1.85 11.92 4.66
CA VAL A 200 0.94 10.79 4.83
C VAL A 200 -0.33 11.03 4.05
N ILE A 201 -0.68 10.07 3.22
CA ILE A 201 -1.82 10.10 2.31
C ILE A 201 -2.81 9.05 2.77
N GLY A 202 -4.10 9.40 2.86
CA GLY A 202 -5.15 8.49 3.29
C GLY A 202 -6.28 8.37 2.28
N LEU A 203 -6.74 7.14 2.04
CA LEU A 203 -7.93 6.83 1.26
C LEU A 203 -8.96 6.09 2.11
N LYS A 204 -10.22 6.45 1.93
CA LYS A 204 -11.35 5.88 2.65
C LYS A 204 -11.78 4.54 2.07
N ILE A 205 -12.01 3.55 2.93
CA ILE A 205 -12.81 2.37 2.61
C ILE A 205 -14.28 2.78 2.65
N PRO A 206 -15.08 2.50 1.60
CA PRO A 206 -16.51 2.77 1.61
C PRO A 206 -17.20 2.08 2.79
N SER A 207 -17.99 2.82 3.56
CA SER A 207 -18.64 2.30 4.79
C SER A 207 -19.54 1.12 4.50
N GLU A 208 -20.31 1.17 3.41
CA GLU A 208 -21.21 0.07 3.04
C GLU A 208 -20.45 -1.23 2.73
N THR A 209 -19.24 -1.14 2.16
CA THR A 209 -18.40 -2.32 1.96
C THR A 209 -18.06 -3.01 3.28
N ILE A 210 -17.84 -2.22 4.35
CA ILE A 210 -17.58 -2.74 5.69
C ILE A 210 -18.87 -3.31 6.28
N ASN A 211 -19.96 -2.57 6.17
CA ASN A 211 -21.25 -2.92 6.76
C ASN A 211 -21.85 -4.22 6.22
N ILE A 212 -21.67 -4.53 4.93
CA ILE A 212 -22.19 -5.74 4.30
C ILE A 212 -21.28 -6.94 4.43
N THR A 213 -20.01 -6.74 4.78
CA THR A 213 -19.03 -7.84 4.90
C THR A 213 -19.49 -8.82 5.99
N SER A 214 -19.49 -10.11 5.68
CA SER A 214 -19.97 -11.19 6.54
C SER A 214 -21.48 -11.15 6.85
N LYS A 215 -22.29 -10.46 6.06
CA LYS A 215 -23.75 -10.43 6.19
C LYS A 215 -24.43 -10.95 4.93
N THR A 216 -25.55 -11.66 5.11
CA THR A 216 -26.39 -12.12 4.01
C THR A 216 -26.95 -10.94 3.19
N PRO A 217 -26.95 -10.97 1.86
CA PRO A 217 -26.45 -12.01 0.94
C PRO A 217 -24.96 -11.90 0.57
N ALA A 218 -24.27 -10.85 1.00
CA ALA A 218 -22.85 -10.61 0.67
C ALA A 218 -21.93 -11.22 1.73
N GLU A 219 -22.16 -12.47 2.04
CA GLU A 219 -21.50 -13.20 3.12
C GLU A 219 -20.00 -13.37 2.92
N ALA A 220 -19.55 -13.26 1.67
CA ALA A 220 -18.13 -13.39 1.36
C ALA A 220 -17.36 -12.13 1.75
N ILE A 221 -16.12 -12.33 2.14
CA ILE A 221 -15.15 -11.23 2.29
C ILE A 221 -14.77 -10.59 0.94
N GLY A 222 -15.28 -11.11 -0.17
CA GLY A 222 -14.93 -10.68 -1.53
C GLY A 222 -15.02 -9.18 -1.77
N PRO A 223 -16.13 -8.51 -1.44
CA PRO A 223 -16.26 -7.07 -1.59
C PRO A 223 -15.20 -6.28 -0.80
N TYR A 224 -14.98 -6.66 0.45
CA TYR A 224 -13.98 -6.03 1.31
C TYR A 224 -12.55 -6.27 0.80
N ALA A 225 -12.26 -7.51 0.40
CA ALA A 225 -11.00 -7.90 -0.20
C ALA A 225 -10.67 -7.08 -1.43
N PHE A 226 -11.62 -6.97 -2.34
CA PHE A 226 -11.46 -6.24 -3.58
C PHE A 226 -11.18 -4.76 -3.33
N VAL A 227 -11.95 -4.13 -2.44
CA VAL A 227 -11.79 -2.70 -2.11
C VAL A 227 -10.45 -2.44 -1.41
N GLN A 228 -10.03 -3.31 -0.50
CA GLN A 228 -8.71 -3.16 0.14
C GLN A 228 -7.57 -3.20 -0.88
N TYR A 229 -7.63 -4.15 -1.81
CA TYR A 229 -6.63 -4.28 -2.86
C TYR A 229 -6.59 -3.03 -3.76
N GLU A 230 -7.76 -2.55 -4.17
CA GLU A 230 -7.89 -1.36 -5.01
C GLU A 230 -7.36 -0.09 -4.30
N ILE A 231 -7.71 0.09 -3.03
CA ILE A 231 -7.23 1.22 -2.22
C ILE A 231 -5.70 1.19 -2.11
N GLN A 232 -5.11 0.02 -1.91
CA GLN A 232 -3.66 -0.12 -1.84
C GLN A 232 -2.98 0.33 -3.13
N VAL A 233 -3.48 -0.12 -4.28
CA VAL A 233 -2.94 0.26 -5.59
C VAL A 233 -3.07 1.78 -5.79
N ARG A 234 -4.22 2.35 -5.48
CA ARG A 234 -4.46 3.80 -5.59
C ARG A 234 -3.56 4.60 -4.65
N LEU A 235 -3.38 4.17 -3.41
CA LEU A 235 -2.46 4.82 -2.47
C LEU A 235 -1.04 4.85 -3.02
N PHE A 236 -0.59 3.75 -3.62
CA PHE A 236 0.74 3.71 -4.22
C PHE A 236 0.86 4.67 -5.41
N ILE A 237 -0.15 4.75 -6.27
CA ILE A 237 -0.19 5.70 -7.39
C ILE A 237 -0.09 7.14 -6.89
N LEU A 238 -0.84 7.49 -5.84
CA LEU A 238 -0.79 8.82 -5.22
C LEU A 238 0.61 9.11 -4.64
N ALA A 239 1.18 8.16 -3.91
CA ALA A 239 2.53 8.29 -3.37
C ALA A 239 3.59 8.44 -4.48
N TRP A 240 3.44 7.69 -5.57
CA TRP A 240 4.29 7.81 -6.73
C TRP A 240 4.21 9.20 -7.37
N CYS A 241 3.01 9.76 -7.54
CA CYS A 241 2.83 11.11 -8.06
C CYS A 241 3.52 12.14 -7.16
N VAL A 242 3.39 12.01 -5.84
CA VAL A 242 4.08 12.89 -4.88
C VAL A 242 5.59 12.76 -5.00
N LYS A 243 6.09 11.53 -5.07
CA LYS A 243 7.52 11.25 -5.29
C LYS A 243 8.03 11.95 -6.54
N GLN A 244 7.33 11.84 -7.66
CA GLN A 244 7.72 12.50 -8.90
C GLN A 244 7.76 14.03 -8.78
N ILE A 245 6.74 14.62 -8.16
CA ILE A 245 6.72 16.07 -7.92
C ILE A 245 7.94 16.51 -7.09
N LEU A 246 8.24 15.79 -6.01
CA LEU A 246 9.40 16.09 -5.15
C LEU A 246 10.72 16.01 -5.94
N GLU A 247 10.91 14.96 -6.73
CA GLU A 247 12.11 14.75 -7.52
C GLU A 247 12.28 15.78 -8.64
N ASP A 248 11.17 16.18 -9.30
CA ASP A 248 11.18 17.25 -10.29
C ASP A 248 11.59 18.61 -9.67
N HIS A 249 11.36 18.79 -8.36
CA HIS A 249 11.78 19.95 -7.59
C HIS A 249 13.15 19.78 -6.93
N GLY A 250 13.87 18.69 -7.25
CA GLY A 250 15.24 18.44 -6.81
C GLY A 250 15.38 17.89 -5.41
N PHE A 251 14.29 17.39 -4.81
CA PHE A 251 14.28 16.70 -3.52
C PHE A 251 14.33 15.19 -3.69
N LYS A 252 14.93 14.51 -2.72
CA LYS A 252 14.89 13.05 -2.64
C LYS A 252 13.64 12.60 -1.91
N SER A 253 13.14 11.42 -2.26
CA SER A 253 11.99 10.83 -1.57
C SER A 253 11.98 9.31 -1.62
N ALA A 254 11.36 8.70 -0.61
CA ALA A 254 11.13 7.28 -0.49
C ALA A 254 9.66 7.02 -0.12
N ILE A 255 9.07 5.95 -0.68
CA ILE A 255 7.70 5.55 -0.35
C ILE A 255 7.77 4.45 0.70
N SER A 256 6.91 4.54 1.72
CA SER A 256 6.79 3.50 2.75
C SER A 256 5.33 3.19 3.05
N TYR A 257 5.00 1.90 3.12
CA TYR A 257 3.70 1.46 3.63
C TYR A 257 3.66 1.40 5.16
N ASP A 258 4.82 1.38 5.82
CA ASP A 258 4.90 1.41 7.27
C ASP A 258 6.21 2.05 7.72
N VAL A 259 6.16 3.33 8.02
CA VAL A 259 7.36 4.10 8.37
C VAL A 259 8.02 3.56 9.64
N ASN A 260 7.23 3.16 10.63
CA ASN A 260 7.77 2.70 11.92
C ASN A 260 7.90 1.17 12.02
N GLY A 261 7.34 0.39 11.10
CA GLY A 261 7.43 -1.08 11.12
C GLY A 261 6.56 -1.74 12.19
N VAL A 262 5.50 -1.07 12.63
CA VAL A 262 4.59 -1.59 13.68
C VAL A 262 3.59 -2.59 13.11
N GLY A 263 3.19 -2.40 11.86
CA GLY A 263 2.29 -3.31 11.15
C GLY A 263 2.99 -4.58 10.66
N SER A 264 2.25 -5.45 10.02
CA SER A 264 2.78 -6.62 9.32
C SER A 264 2.47 -6.55 7.84
N TYR A 265 3.27 -7.24 7.03
CA TYR A 265 3.02 -7.38 5.60
C TYR A 265 2.32 -8.69 5.31
N VAL A 266 1.43 -8.65 4.34
CA VAL A 266 0.82 -9.85 3.80
C VAL A 266 1.31 -10.04 2.39
N GLY A 267 2.12 -11.07 2.20
CA GLY A 267 2.52 -11.50 0.87
C GLY A 267 1.46 -12.43 0.28
N ASN A 268 1.02 -12.13 -0.91
CA ASN A 268 0.29 -13.06 -1.77
C ASN A 268 0.82 -12.95 -3.21
N PRO A 269 0.51 -13.90 -4.11
CA PRO A 269 1.03 -13.87 -5.48
C PRO A 269 0.64 -12.64 -6.32
N ARG A 270 -0.35 -11.87 -5.86
CA ARG A 270 -0.78 -10.62 -6.51
C ARG A 270 -0.08 -9.39 -5.96
N GLY A 271 0.72 -9.55 -4.91
CA GLY A 271 1.46 -8.49 -4.29
C GLY A 271 1.34 -8.47 -2.77
N GLU A 272 2.19 -7.69 -2.15
CA GLU A 272 2.15 -7.46 -0.73
C GLU A 272 1.04 -6.47 -0.40
N GLN A 273 0.24 -6.78 0.61
CA GLN A 273 -0.78 -5.87 1.13
C GLN A 273 -0.36 -5.36 2.50
N PRO A 274 -0.26 -4.04 2.67
CA PRO A 274 -0.04 -3.47 3.97
C PRO A 274 -1.28 -3.71 4.84
N ASP A 275 -1.02 -3.93 6.09
CA ASP A 275 -2.02 -4.16 7.08
C ASP A 275 -2.73 -2.85 7.50
N ILE A 276 -3.86 -2.97 8.18
CA ILE A 276 -4.64 -1.83 8.67
C ILE A 276 -3.87 -0.94 9.65
N PHE A 277 -2.85 -1.49 10.31
CA PHE A 277 -1.99 -0.75 11.25
C PHE A 277 -0.86 0.00 10.53
N SER A 278 -0.66 -0.29 9.23
CA SER A 278 0.38 0.34 8.45
C SER A 278 0.20 1.85 8.40
N ASN A 279 1.24 2.58 8.75
CA ASN A 279 1.27 4.03 8.85
C ASN A 279 0.23 4.66 9.81
N ALA A 280 -0.41 3.90 10.69
CA ALA A 280 -1.34 4.49 11.67
C ALA A 280 -0.62 5.50 12.57
N ILE A 281 0.56 5.17 13.08
CA ILE A 281 1.39 6.08 13.88
C ILE A 281 1.82 7.30 13.06
N ALA A 282 2.25 7.10 11.81
CA ALA A 282 2.63 8.20 10.93
C ALA A 282 1.45 9.14 10.63
N ALA A 283 0.23 8.59 10.47
CA ALA A 283 -0.98 9.38 10.28
C ALA A 283 -1.29 10.25 11.51
N VAL A 284 -1.17 9.69 12.72
CA VAL A 284 -1.33 10.44 13.97
C VAL A 284 -0.24 11.52 14.09
N ALA A 285 1.00 11.18 13.80
CA ALA A 285 2.12 12.13 13.79
C ALA A 285 1.93 13.27 12.77
N ALA A 286 1.19 13.02 11.67
CA ALA A 286 0.85 14.00 10.65
C ALA A 286 -0.48 14.74 10.94
N GLY A 287 -1.07 14.58 12.12
CA GLY A 287 -2.31 15.26 12.52
C GLY A 287 -3.56 14.78 11.80
N LEU A 288 -3.57 13.55 11.29
CA LEU A 288 -4.70 13.00 10.54
C LEU A 288 -5.69 12.25 11.42
N GLY A 289 -5.42 12.10 12.69
CA GLY A 289 -6.26 11.41 13.65
C GLY A 289 -5.59 11.26 15.00
N ARG A 290 -6.25 10.54 15.91
CA ARG A 290 -5.69 10.08 17.19
C ARG A 290 -5.56 8.56 17.16
N LEU A 291 -4.62 8.02 17.93
CA LEU A 291 -4.42 6.58 18.02
C LEU A 291 -5.42 5.94 18.96
N GLY A 292 -6.22 5.00 18.46
CA GLY A 292 -7.08 4.18 19.31
C GLY A 292 -6.31 3.09 20.05
N LYS A 293 -6.89 2.53 21.11
CA LYS A 293 -6.25 1.45 21.90
C LYS A 293 -5.85 0.22 21.10
N CYS A 294 -6.59 -0.08 20.03
CA CYS A 294 -6.26 -1.16 19.09
C CYS A 294 -5.12 -0.82 18.12
N GLY A 295 -4.56 0.39 18.15
CA GLY A 295 -3.51 0.83 17.22
C GLY A 295 -4.03 1.41 15.89
N PHE A 296 -5.35 1.55 15.69
CA PHE A 296 -5.90 2.21 14.51
C PHE A 296 -5.79 3.73 14.64
N ALA A 297 -5.45 4.41 13.55
CA ALA A 297 -5.60 5.85 13.48
C ALA A 297 -7.08 6.20 13.25
N ILE A 298 -7.67 6.92 14.18
CA ILE A 298 -9.08 7.32 14.17
C ILE A 298 -9.17 8.78 13.77
N ASN A 299 -9.80 9.03 12.63
CA ASN A 299 -9.99 10.36 12.09
C ASN A 299 -11.36 10.93 12.52
N PRO A 300 -11.50 12.24 12.77
CA PRO A 300 -12.79 12.83 13.17
C PRO A 300 -13.92 12.62 12.15
N ILE A 301 -13.60 12.64 10.85
CA ILE A 301 -14.58 12.55 9.76
C ILE A 301 -14.70 11.11 9.25
N PHE A 302 -13.58 10.48 8.94
CA PHE A 302 -13.53 9.16 8.31
C PHE A 302 -13.44 8.01 9.30
N LYS A 303 -13.40 8.29 10.57
CA LYS A 303 -13.28 7.32 11.66
C LYS A 303 -12.05 6.41 11.46
N ALA A 304 -12.20 5.09 11.64
CA ALA A 304 -11.14 4.09 11.38
C ALA A 304 -11.05 3.64 9.91
N ASN A 305 -11.90 4.18 9.04
CA ASN A 305 -12.09 3.70 7.66
C ASN A 305 -11.03 4.23 6.68
N LEU A 306 -9.85 4.55 7.14
CA LEU A 306 -8.74 5.01 6.30
C LEU A 306 -7.63 3.96 6.18
N ARG A 307 -7.03 3.92 5.00
CA ARG A 307 -5.74 3.26 4.78
C ARG A 307 -4.73 4.31 4.36
N PHE A 308 -3.48 4.12 4.77
CA PHE A 308 -2.44 5.13 4.64
C PHE A 308 -1.21 4.63 3.89
N ILE A 309 -0.59 5.54 3.17
CA ILE A 309 0.76 5.40 2.63
C ILE A 309 1.56 6.64 2.99
N ALA A 310 2.86 6.51 3.11
CA ALA A 310 3.75 7.63 3.43
C ALA A 310 4.79 7.87 2.34
N VAL A 311 5.13 9.13 2.14
CA VAL A 311 6.27 9.56 1.31
C VAL A 311 7.22 10.35 2.20
N ILE A 312 8.40 9.81 2.43
CA ILE A 312 9.47 10.41 3.19
C ILE A 312 10.30 11.28 2.25
N THR A 313 10.70 12.48 2.66
CA THR A 313 11.49 13.41 1.83
C THR A 313 12.47 14.25 2.63
N ASP A 314 13.56 14.66 1.98
CA ASP A 314 14.51 15.65 2.50
C ASP A 314 14.01 17.10 2.33
N SER A 315 12.85 17.32 1.71
CA SER A 315 12.22 18.63 1.63
C SER A 315 11.65 19.08 2.98
N PRO A 316 11.92 20.32 3.44
CA PRO A 316 11.41 20.85 4.72
C PRO A 316 9.99 21.38 4.55
N LEU A 317 9.03 20.52 4.28
CA LEU A 317 7.63 20.93 4.07
C LEU A 317 6.98 21.46 5.35
N PRO A 318 6.02 22.39 5.26
CA PRO A 318 5.18 22.80 6.39
C PRO A 318 4.44 21.60 6.99
N THR A 319 4.47 21.47 8.32
CA THR A 319 3.96 20.31 9.04
C THR A 319 2.64 20.61 9.75
N ASN A 320 1.84 19.59 9.96
CA ASN A 320 0.60 19.67 10.72
C ASN A 320 0.86 19.54 12.23
N LYS A 321 -0.03 20.11 13.02
CA LYS A 321 -0.12 19.84 14.48
C LYS A 321 -0.77 18.47 14.69
N VAL A 322 -0.40 17.78 15.74
CA VAL A 322 -1.10 16.57 16.19
C VAL A 322 -2.46 16.94 16.79
N LEU A 323 -3.44 16.05 16.67
CA LEU A 323 -4.75 16.23 17.29
C LEU A 323 -4.68 15.88 18.77
N THR A 324 -5.29 16.74 19.58
CA THR A 324 -5.41 16.56 21.04
C THR A 324 -6.75 15.94 21.43
N SER A 325 -6.97 15.72 22.74
CA SER A 325 -8.28 15.33 23.26
C SER A 325 -9.34 16.39 23.03
N ASP A 326 -8.96 17.67 23.01
CA ASP A 326 -9.88 18.79 22.78
C ASP A 326 -10.34 18.84 21.32
N ASP A 327 -9.46 18.42 20.39
CA ASP A 327 -9.82 18.34 18.96
C ASP A 327 -10.70 17.12 18.65
N MET A 328 -10.51 16.02 19.40
CA MET A 328 -11.25 14.78 19.17
C MET A 328 -11.23 13.91 20.43
N HIS A 329 -12.43 13.68 21.01
CA HIS A 329 -12.59 12.67 22.05
C HIS A 329 -12.66 11.25 21.47
N LEU A 330 -11.89 10.31 22.04
CA LEU A 330 -11.90 8.91 21.66
C LEU A 330 -12.75 8.09 22.63
N LEU A 331 -13.80 7.43 22.11
CA LEU A 331 -14.57 6.42 22.84
C LEU A 331 -13.76 5.14 23.12
N CYS A 332 -12.55 5.04 22.58
CA CYS A 332 -11.68 3.86 22.73
C CYS A 332 -11.05 3.74 24.12
N GLU A 333 -11.09 4.75 24.98
CA GLU A 333 -10.38 4.74 26.26
C GLU A 333 -10.87 3.59 27.17
N GLU A 334 -12.15 3.25 27.07
CA GLU A 334 -12.78 2.13 27.80
C GLU A 334 -13.05 0.89 26.91
N CYS A 335 -12.63 0.94 25.65
CA CYS A 335 -12.93 -0.10 24.67
C CYS A 335 -12.11 -1.38 24.95
N SER A 336 -12.79 -2.51 24.90
CA SER A 336 -12.21 -3.87 24.98
C SER A 336 -12.47 -4.72 23.73
N HIS A 337 -13.09 -4.15 22.70
CA HIS A 337 -13.49 -4.88 21.49
C HIS A 337 -12.34 -5.61 20.80
N ASP A 338 -11.16 -5.01 20.75
CA ASP A 338 -9.98 -5.61 20.14
C ASP A 338 -9.58 -6.93 20.81
N ARG A 339 -9.71 -7.02 22.14
CA ARG A 339 -9.44 -8.26 22.90
C ARG A 339 -10.54 -9.29 22.73
N VAL A 340 -11.78 -8.87 22.72
CA VAL A 340 -12.95 -9.78 22.65
C VAL A 340 -13.12 -10.33 21.24
N GLU A 341 -12.90 -9.52 20.23
CA GLU A 341 -13.13 -9.88 18.83
C GLU A 341 -11.91 -10.49 18.12
N CYS A 342 -10.73 -10.45 18.75
CA CYS A 342 -9.54 -11.03 18.17
C CYS A 342 -9.56 -12.58 18.29
N PRO A 343 -9.67 -13.33 17.19
CA PRO A 343 -9.80 -14.78 17.24
C PRO A 343 -8.53 -15.49 17.78
N THR A 344 -7.43 -14.78 17.83
CA THR A 344 -6.13 -15.32 18.26
C THR A 344 -5.62 -14.69 19.55
N ASN A 345 -6.39 -13.79 20.15
CA ASN A 345 -5.99 -13.02 21.33
C ASN A 345 -4.59 -12.39 21.19
N ALA A 346 -4.39 -11.67 20.07
CA ALA A 346 -3.08 -11.11 19.71
C ALA A 346 -2.76 -9.77 20.38
N PHE A 347 -3.72 -9.12 21.05
CA PHE A 347 -3.50 -7.83 21.72
C PHE A 347 -3.01 -8.05 23.15
N ASN A 348 -1.79 -7.62 23.42
CA ASN A 348 -1.11 -7.81 24.70
C ASN A 348 -0.94 -6.50 25.46
N ASP A 349 0.30 -6.21 25.83
CA ASP A 349 0.67 -5.08 26.69
C ASP A 349 0.32 -3.73 26.09
N GLU A 350 0.06 -2.77 26.97
CA GLU A 350 -0.16 -1.38 26.57
C GLU A 350 1.18 -0.66 26.39
N ILE A 351 1.33 0.02 25.27
CA ILE A 351 2.47 0.86 24.92
C ILE A 351 2.03 2.31 24.92
N ASN A 352 2.84 3.16 25.54
CA ASN A 352 2.64 4.60 25.56
C ASN A 352 3.77 5.31 24.82
N PHE A 353 3.43 6.34 24.09
CA PHE A 353 4.40 7.31 23.58
C PHE A 353 3.80 8.72 23.57
N SER A 354 4.66 9.73 23.57
CA SER A 354 4.25 11.13 23.53
C SER A 354 4.73 11.82 22.26
N ILE A 355 3.85 12.63 21.66
CA ILE A 355 4.14 13.48 20.51
C ILE A 355 3.75 14.91 20.87
N ASP A 356 4.71 15.83 20.88
CA ASP A 356 4.48 17.26 21.17
C ASP A 356 3.63 17.49 22.46
N GLY A 357 3.85 16.64 23.48
CA GLY A 357 3.12 16.69 24.75
C GLY A 357 1.78 15.92 24.75
N VAL A 358 1.34 15.38 23.61
CA VAL A 358 0.11 14.55 23.51
C VAL A 358 0.48 13.09 23.72
N VAL A 359 -0.05 12.48 24.77
CA VAL A 359 0.16 11.06 25.07
C VAL A 359 -0.79 10.22 24.23
N SER A 360 -0.25 9.22 23.56
CA SER A 360 -0.97 8.16 22.85
C SER A 360 -0.72 6.83 23.54
N GLN A 361 -1.77 6.03 23.71
CA GLN A 361 -1.71 4.71 24.31
C GLN A 361 -2.34 3.70 23.39
N PHE A 362 -1.66 2.57 23.15
CA PHE A 362 -2.20 1.49 22.35
C PHE A 362 -1.69 0.14 22.83
N ARG A 363 -2.40 -0.94 22.44
CA ARG A 363 -2.01 -2.30 22.76
C ARG A 363 -1.07 -2.85 21.72
N LYS A 364 0.03 -3.42 22.18
CA LYS A 364 0.96 -4.14 21.31
C LYS A 364 0.28 -5.37 20.72
N ILE A 365 0.54 -5.61 19.46
CA ILE A 365 0.08 -6.79 18.75
C ILE A 365 1.20 -7.81 18.71
N GLU A 366 0.94 -9.01 19.21
CA GLU A 366 1.79 -10.17 18.99
C GLU A 366 1.65 -10.62 17.53
N VAL A 367 2.67 -10.34 16.74
CA VAL A 367 2.60 -10.46 15.28
C VAL A 367 2.28 -11.89 14.81
N ASN A 368 2.88 -12.91 15.42
CA ASN A 368 2.66 -14.29 15.00
C ASN A 368 1.24 -14.79 15.31
N ARG A 369 0.67 -14.34 16.44
CA ARG A 369 -0.72 -14.64 16.77
C ARG A 369 -1.67 -13.92 15.81
N CYS A 370 -1.42 -12.65 15.54
CA CYS A 370 -2.20 -11.90 14.55
C CYS A 370 -2.11 -12.53 13.16
N ASN A 371 -0.91 -12.90 12.72
CA ASN A 371 -0.69 -13.52 11.42
C ASN A 371 -1.29 -14.91 11.29
N TRP A 372 -1.44 -15.66 12.40
CA TRP A 372 -2.11 -16.98 12.41
C TRP A 372 -3.52 -16.91 11.81
N ALA A 373 -4.32 -15.92 12.22
CA ALA A 373 -5.62 -15.68 11.60
C ALA A 373 -5.52 -14.81 10.34
N LYS A 374 -4.98 -13.61 10.47
CA LYS A 374 -5.02 -12.59 9.43
C LYS A 374 -4.26 -12.99 8.16
N ARG A 375 -2.99 -13.40 8.32
CA ARG A 375 -2.11 -13.69 7.18
C ARG A 375 -2.27 -15.11 6.65
N TYR A 376 -2.38 -16.06 7.58
CA TYR A 376 -2.40 -17.48 7.23
C TYR A 376 -3.78 -18.11 7.27
N SER A 377 -4.81 -17.39 7.72
CA SER A 377 -6.20 -17.86 7.76
C SER A 377 -6.36 -19.23 8.42
N LEU A 378 -5.64 -19.47 9.51
CA LEU A 378 -5.65 -20.76 10.21
C LEU A 378 -6.71 -20.84 11.31
N SER A 379 -7.27 -19.73 11.78
CA SER A 379 -8.37 -19.69 12.75
C SER A 379 -9.63 -19.18 12.10
N ALA A 380 -10.79 -19.61 12.65
CA ALA A 380 -12.18 -19.32 12.27
C ALA A 380 -12.39 -18.04 11.45
N GLU A 381 -12.14 -18.16 10.19
CA GLU A 381 -12.33 -17.11 9.23
C GLU A 381 -13.63 -17.35 8.48
N GLU A 382 -14.59 -16.47 8.63
CA GLU A 382 -15.87 -16.58 7.95
C GLU A 382 -15.71 -16.73 6.44
N GLY A 383 -14.69 -16.13 5.85
CA GLY A 383 -14.37 -16.27 4.43
C GLY A 383 -14.04 -17.69 3.98
N ASN A 384 -13.58 -18.56 4.87
CA ASN A 384 -13.32 -19.96 4.53
C ASN A 384 -14.62 -20.77 4.42
N LYS A 385 -15.63 -20.44 5.19
CA LYS A 385 -16.95 -21.11 5.14
C LYS A 385 -17.60 -21.00 3.76
N TYR A 386 -17.52 -19.82 3.15
CA TYR A 386 -18.13 -19.57 1.83
C TYR A 386 -17.42 -20.28 0.68
N MET A 387 -16.18 -20.68 0.91
CA MET A 387 -15.42 -21.46 -0.08
C MET A 387 -15.55 -22.96 0.15
N GLY A 388 -16.39 -23.38 1.09
CA GLY A 388 -16.58 -24.78 1.46
C GLY A 388 -15.46 -25.35 2.31
N TRP A 389 -14.62 -24.51 2.91
CA TRP A 389 -13.52 -24.93 3.74
C TRP A 389 -13.62 -24.29 5.11
N GLU A 390 -13.72 -25.14 6.11
CA GLU A 390 -13.63 -24.73 7.51
C GLU A 390 -12.27 -25.11 8.04
N LEU A 391 -11.34 -24.17 8.05
CA LEU A 391 -10.08 -24.34 8.74
C LEU A 391 -10.12 -23.50 10.01
N ASP A 392 -10.33 -24.17 11.12
CA ASP A 392 -10.35 -23.57 12.43
C ASP A 392 -9.36 -24.30 13.33
N LEU A 393 -8.09 -23.92 13.19
CA LEU A 393 -7.02 -24.48 14.00
C LEU A 393 -6.88 -23.63 15.27
N PRO A 394 -6.92 -24.27 16.46
CA PRO A 394 -6.67 -23.55 17.70
C PRO A 394 -5.28 -22.92 17.66
N VAL A 395 -5.20 -21.68 18.13
CA VAL A 395 -3.93 -20.97 18.22
C VAL A 395 -3.06 -21.63 19.29
N PRO A 396 -1.86 -22.10 18.96
CA PRO A 396 -0.97 -22.65 19.96
C PRO A 396 -0.59 -21.62 21.01
N GLU A 397 -0.37 -22.03 22.26
CA GLU A 397 0.14 -21.16 23.30
C GLU A 397 1.45 -20.48 22.85
N ASN A 398 2.37 -21.28 22.30
CA ASN A 398 3.60 -20.80 21.68
C ASN A 398 3.60 -21.19 20.20
N ILE A 399 3.55 -20.19 19.32
CA ILE A 399 3.67 -20.41 17.87
C ILE A 399 5.15 -20.61 17.54
N THR A 400 5.44 -21.78 16.99
CA THR A 400 6.78 -22.15 16.50
C THR A 400 6.74 -22.38 15.00
N GLU A 401 7.92 -22.40 14.36
CA GLU A 401 8.04 -22.70 12.92
C GLU A 401 7.34 -24.01 12.55
N ASN A 402 7.57 -25.07 13.34
CA ASN A 402 6.98 -26.39 13.08
C ASN A 402 5.46 -26.33 13.16
N LYS A 403 4.90 -25.72 14.21
CA LYS A 403 3.44 -25.58 14.38
C LYS A 403 2.82 -24.75 13.27
N LEU A 404 3.51 -23.69 12.84
CA LEU A 404 3.05 -22.88 11.70
C LEU A 404 3.12 -23.69 10.39
N ALA A 405 4.22 -24.42 10.14
CA ALA A 405 4.37 -25.28 8.98
C ALA A 405 3.29 -26.36 8.92
N GLU A 406 3.01 -27.03 10.04
CA GLU A 406 1.92 -28.00 10.15
C GLU A 406 0.54 -27.38 9.89
N GLY A 407 0.31 -26.18 10.43
CA GLY A 407 -0.94 -25.46 10.22
C GLY A 407 -1.16 -25.13 8.75
N VAL A 408 -0.19 -24.50 8.10
CA VAL A 408 -0.33 -24.04 6.70
C VAL A 408 -0.39 -25.22 5.71
N LYS A 409 0.20 -26.38 6.02
CA LYS A 409 0.05 -27.59 5.20
C LYS A 409 -1.38 -28.14 5.15
N LYS A 410 -2.21 -27.81 6.14
CA LYS A 410 -3.64 -28.17 6.14
C LYS A 410 -4.47 -27.26 5.23
N HIS A 411 -3.88 -26.18 4.79
CA HIS A 411 -4.56 -25.19 3.94
C HIS A 411 -4.77 -25.73 2.53
N PRO A 412 -5.96 -25.61 1.94
CA PRO A 412 -6.15 -25.89 0.52
C PRO A 412 -5.24 -24.99 -0.33
N THR A 413 -4.65 -25.55 -1.37
CA THR A 413 -3.72 -24.84 -2.26
C THR A 413 -4.26 -23.49 -2.76
N ILE A 414 -5.56 -23.42 -3.07
CA ILE A 414 -6.18 -22.21 -3.57
C ILE A 414 -6.25 -21.10 -2.52
N SER A 415 -6.29 -21.42 -1.24
CA SER A 415 -6.38 -20.44 -0.16
C SER A 415 -5.10 -19.61 0.00
N LYS A 416 -3.93 -20.14 -0.40
CA LYS A 416 -2.67 -19.37 -0.39
C LYS A 416 -2.70 -18.11 -1.26
N TYR A 417 -3.63 -18.05 -2.21
CA TYR A 417 -3.79 -16.96 -3.16
C TYR A 417 -4.90 -15.97 -2.79
N ARG A 418 -5.34 -15.99 -1.56
CA ARG A 418 -6.34 -15.00 -1.10
C ARG A 418 -5.81 -13.58 -1.25
N PRO A 419 -6.61 -12.69 -1.82
CA PRO A 419 -6.17 -11.33 -2.12
C PRO A 419 -6.14 -10.40 -0.90
N CYS A 420 -6.75 -10.76 0.24
CA CYS A 420 -6.78 -9.92 1.44
C CYS A 420 -6.89 -10.72 2.72
N ASN A 421 -6.70 -10.02 3.81
CA ASN A 421 -6.94 -10.51 5.14
C ASN A 421 -8.30 -10.08 5.65
N PHE A 422 -8.87 -10.96 6.44
CA PHE A 422 -10.07 -10.65 7.18
C PHE A 422 -9.69 -10.08 8.54
N GLU A 423 -9.92 -8.82 8.73
CA GLU A 423 -9.53 -8.10 9.95
C GLU A 423 -10.77 -7.94 10.84
N ARG A 424 -11.13 -9.00 11.54
CA ARG A 424 -12.32 -9.03 12.38
C ARG A 424 -12.34 -7.94 13.45
N CYS A 425 -11.19 -7.64 14.05
CA CYS A 425 -11.04 -6.56 15.00
C CYS A 425 -11.40 -5.19 14.42
N PHE A 426 -11.12 -4.97 13.12
CA PHE A 426 -11.53 -3.76 12.42
C PHE A 426 -13.03 -3.78 12.10
N LEU A 427 -13.54 -4.86 11.51
CA LEU A 427 -14.94 -4.96 11.09
C LEU A 427 -15.92 -4.82 12.26
N LYS A 428 -15.50 -5.14 13.46
CA LYS A 428 -16.28 -5.00 14.70
C LYS A 428 -15.96 -3.73 15.48
N CYS A 429 -15.03 -2.91 15.01
CA CYS A 429 -14.68 -1.67 15.69
C CYS A 429 -15.86 -0.68 15.62
N PRO A 430 -16.24 -0.02 16.74
CA PRO A 430 -17.31 1.00 16.73
C PRO A 430 -17.05 2.19 15.80
N TYR A 431 -15.80 2.37 15.42
CA TYR A 431 -15.37 3.41 14.49
C TYR A 431 -15.25 2.92 13.03
N SER A 432 -15.56 1.65 12.74
CA SER A 432 -15.70 1.13 11.39
C SER A 432 -17.16 1.20 10.94
N GLY A 433 -17.43 1.57 9.71
CA GLY A 433 -18.81 1.66 9.21
C GLY A 433 -19.39 3.07 9.17
#